data_faa6b465a0c881a4067011cb3b58a775
#
_entry.id   faa6b465a0c881a4067011cb3b58a775
#
_cell.length_a   1.000
_cell.length_b   1.000
_cell.length_c   1.000
_cell.angle_alpha   90.00
_cell.angle_beta   90.00
_cell.angle_gamma   90.00
#
_symmetry.space_group_name_H-M   'P 1'
#
loop_
_entity.id
_entity.type
_entity.pdbx_description
1 polymer ?
#
loop_
_entity_poly.entity_id
_entity_poly.type
_entity_poly.pdbx_seq_one_letter_code
_entity_poly.pdbx_strand_id
1 'polypeptide(L)'
;LEIIQERLEREFDMTVITTVPNVSYLAYTIKDKETPILVNNPSDLPDPAGMDRVEEPFIKASIITKADFVGPVMSLCIEKRGQITNQTYLTPERVELSFDMPLAEIVFDFYDRLKTVSKGYASFDYAPIGMRASHLVKVDVLLNGNTVDALSALLHKDNAYDIGKKMCEKLKELIPR
;
A
#
# COMPACT_ATOMS: atom_id res chain seq x y z
N LEU A 1 2.82 15.17 -7.30
CA LEU A 1 4.11 15.18 -6.58
C LEU A 1 5.30 15.36 -7.51
N GLU A 2 5.37 14.63 -8.62
CA GLU A 2 6.45 14.74 -9.61
C GLU A 2 6.56 16.16 -10.20
N ILE A 3 5.42 16.78 -10.52
CA ILE A 3 5.39 18.15 -11.07
C ILE A 3 5.94 19.15 -10.06
N ILE A 4 5.59 19.02 -8.78
CA ILE A 4 6.08 19.88 -7.70
C ILE A 4 7.57 19.66 -7.48
N GLN A 5 8.02 18.41 -7.49
CA GLN A 5 9.43 18.05 -7.37
C GLN A 5 10.26 18.66 -8.51
N GLU A 6 9.83 18.49 -9.75
CA GLU A 6 10.50 19.07 -10.91
C GLU A 6 10.60 20.59 -10.84
N ARG A 7 9.55 21.28 -10.41
CA ARG A 7 9.57 22.73 -10.25
C ARG A 7 10.54 23.18 -9.18
N LEU A 8 10.58 22.50 -8.04
CA LEU A 8 11.52 22.80 -6.97
C LEU A 8 12.97 22.59 -7.40
N GLU A 9 13.26 21.55 -8.16
CA GLU A 9 14.60 21.28 -8.66
C GLU A 9 15.03 22.24 -9.75
N ARG A 10 14.15 22.58 -10.70
CA ARG A 10 14.48 23.42 -11.86
C ARG A 10 14.46 24.91 -11.55
N GLU A 11 13.44 25.40 -10.82
CA GLU A 11 13.25 26.83 -10.58
C GLU A 11 14.01 27.32 -9.37
N PHE A 12 14.18 26.47 -8.35
CA PHE A 12 14.78 26.85 -7.07
C PHE A 12 16.11 26.16 -6.76
N ASP A 13 16.60 25.33 -7.67
CA ASP A 13 17.85 24.56 -7.51
C ASP A 13 17.91 23.79 -6.17
N MET A 14 16.76 23.24 -5.76
CA MET A 14 16.60 22.48 -4.52
C MET A 14 16.57 20.98 -4.82
N THR A 15 17.41 20.22 -4.13
CA THR A 15 17.32 18.76 -4.14
C THR A 15 16.22 18.32 -3.17
N VAL A 16 15.20 17.62 -3.67
CA VAL A 16 14.06 17.17 -2.89
C VAL A 16 14.02 15.64 -2.85
N ILE A 17 13.89 15.10 -1.65
CA ILE A 17 13.66 13.66 -1.44
C ILE A 17 12.18 13.46 -1.18
N THR A 18 11.51 12.71 -2.06
CA THR A 18 10.11 12.35 -1.87
C THR A 18 10.02 11.03 -1.12
N THR A 19 9.17 11.01 -0.10
CA THR A 19 8.88 9.82 0.69
C THR A 19 7.43 9.39 0.54
N VAL A 20 7.19 8.09 0.63
CA VAL A 20 5.83 7.54 0.66
C VAL A 20 5.19 7.84 2.02
N PRO A 21 3.91 8.29 2.07
CA PRO A 21 3.21 8.50 3.34
C PRO A 21 3.20 7.24 4.18
N ASN A 22 3.46 7.38 5.48
CA ASN A 22 3.38 6.27 6.42
C ASN A 22 1.91 5.91 6.70
N VAL A 23 1.63 4.62 6.72
CA VAL A 23 0.35 4.08 7.14
C VAL A 23 0.46 3.64 8.59
N SER A 24 -0.46 4.12 9.43
CA SER A 24 -0.52 3.72 10.84
C SER A 24 -1.42 2.51 11.03
N TYR A 25 -0.97 1.56 11.84
CA TYR A 25 -1.68 0.33 12.18
C TYR A 25 -2.07 0.32 13.64
N LEU A 26 -3.09 -0.49 14.00
CA LEU A 26 -3.47 -0.76 15.37
C LEU A 26 -3.21 -2.22 15.69
N ALA A 27 -2.38 -2.46 16.69
CA ALA A 27 -2.07 -3.81 17.18
C ALA A 27 -2.77 -4.06 18.51
N TYR A 28 -3.41 -5.22 18.63
CA TYR A 28 -4.08 -5.68 19.85
C TYR A 28 -3.34 -6.89 20.40
N THR A 29 -3.08 -6.88 21.70
CA THR A 29 -2.40 -7.98 22.38
C THR A 29 -3.41 -8.98 22.96
N ILE A 30 -2.96 -10.22 23.19
CA ILE A 30 -3.78 -11.25 23.85
C ILE A 30 -4.18 -10.83 25.27
N LYS A 31 -3.32 -10.08 25.94
CA LYS A 31 -3.55 -9.60 27.32
C LYS A 31 -4.55 -8.44 27.40
N ASP A 32 -4.59 -7.60 26.37
CA ASP A 32 -5.47 -6.46 26.28
C ASP A 32 -6.02 -6.34 24.85
N LYS A 33 -7.25 -6.84 24.67
CA LYS A 33 -7.95 -6.86 23.39
C LYS A 33 -8.76 -5.60 23.10
N GLU A 34 -8.85 -4.70 24.07
CA GLU A 34 -9.66 -3.48 23.98
C GLU A 34 -8.83 -2.24 23.68
N THR A 35 -7.62 -2.17 24.21
CA THR A 35 -6.73 -1.03 24.03
C THR A 35 -5.70 -1.30 22.94
N PRO A 36 -5.79 -0.65 21.77
CA PRO A 36 -4.83 -0.84 20.71
C PRO A 36 -3.50 -0.14 20.97
N ILE A 37 -2.43 -0.72 20.46
CA ILE A 37 -1.11 -0.09 20.36
C ILE A 37 -0.99 0.54 18.98
N LEU A 38 -0.71 1.84 18.92
CA LEU A 38 -0.48 2.54 17.66
C LEU A 38 0.88 2.14 17.10
N VAL A 39 0.88 1.57 15.91
CA VAL A 39 2.09 1.14 15.20
C VAL A 39 2.35 2.09 14.04
N ASN A 40 3.31 2.99 14.19
CA ASN A 40 3.75 3.92 13.14
C ASN A 40 4.98 3.40 12.40
N ASN A 41 5.77 2.57 13.06
CA ASN A 41 6.96 1.94 12.51
C ASN A 41 6.89 0.42 12.70
N PRO A 42 7.51 -0.38 11.83
CA PRO A 42 7.57 -1.83 12.01
C PRO A 42 8.18 -2.27 13.35
N SER A 43 9.09 -1.49 13.91
CA SER A 43 9.70 -1.74 15.22
C SER A 43 8.74 -1.62 16.41
N ASP A 44 7.64 -0.87 16.23
CA ASP A 44 6.62 -0.70 17.27
C ASP A 44 5.66 -1.91 17.37
N LEU A 45 5.74 -2.84 16.42
CA LEU A 45 4.88 -4.02 16.40
C LEU A 45 5.22 -4.95 17.58
N PRO A 46 4.22 -5.36 18.40
CA PRO A 46 4.43 -6.33 19.46
C PRO A 46 4.93 -7.68 18.95
N ASP A 47 5.52 -8.47 19.84
CA ASP A 47 5.92 -9.83 19.54
C ASP A 47 4.71 -10.64 19.01
N PRO A 48 4.84 -11.33 17.87
CA PRO A 48 3.77 -12.15 17.30
C PRO A 48 3.16 -13.17 18.28
N ALA A 49 3.96 -13.68 19.21
CA ALA A 49 3.48 -14.63 20.23
C ALA A 49 2.49 -14.01 21.24
N GLY A 50 2.59 -12.68 21.44
CA GLY A 50 1.71 -11.94 22.36
C GLY A 50 0.61 -11.15 21.65
N MET A 51 0.51 -11.23 20.34
CA MET A 51 -0.40 -10.43 19.52
C MET A 51 -1.69 -11.18 19.19
N ASP A 52 -2.84 -10.55 19.41
CA ASP A 52 -4.16 -11.09 19.06
C ASP A 52 -4.50 -10.81 17.60
N ARG A 53 -4.43 -9.53 17.20
CA ARG A 53 -4.70 -9.08 15.83
C ARG A 53 -4.01 -7.76 15.52
N VAL A 54 -3.85 -7.49 14.25
CA VAL A 54 -3.46 -6.17 13.72
C VAL A 54 -4.57 -5.67 12.82
N GLU A 55 -4.95 -4.41 13.01
CA GLU A 55 -5.90 -3.74 12.15
C GLU A 55 -5.19 -2.72 11.27
N GLU A 56 -5.57 -2.67 10.00
CA GLU A 56 -5.07 -1.70 9.04
C GLU A 56 -6.19 -0.78 8.54
N PRO A 57 -5.86 0.48 8.16
CA PRO A 57 -6.85 1.38 7.60
C PRO A 57 -7.30 0.91 6.22
N PHE A 58 -8.62 0.94 6.04
CA PHE A 58 -9.27 0.65 4.77
C PHE A 58 -9.89 1.90 4.18
N ILE A 59 -9.97 1.93 2.86
CA ILE A 59 -10.62 2.99 2.11
C ILE A 59 -11.69 2.42 1.18
N LYS A 60 -12.66 3.24 0.84
CA LYS A 60 -13.57 3.01 -0.27
C LYS A 60 -13.03 3.73 -1.50
N ALA A 61 -12.55 2.97 -2.46
CA ALA A 61 -12.06 3.48 -3.73
C ALA A 61 -13.19 3.57 -4.75
N SER A 62 -13.27 4.67 -5.45
CA SER A 62 -14.18 4.87 -6.59
C SER A 62 -13.35 5.11 -7.84
N ILE A 63 -13.50 4.23 -8.83
CA ILE A 63 -12.74 4.28 -10.08
C ILE A 63 -13.73 4.40 -11.23
N ILE A 64 -13.62 5.48 -12.01
CA ILE A 64 -14.39 5.67 -13.22
C ILE A 64 -13.47 5.44 -14.42
N THR A 65 -13.83 4.49 -15.27
CA THR A 65 -13.02 4.13 -16.45
C THR A 65 -13.93 3.78 -17.64
N LYS A 66 -13.32 3.62 -18.80
CA LYS A 66 -14.04 3.10 -19.97
C LYS A 66 -14.35 1.61 -19.80
N ALA A 67 -15.46 1.17 -20.38
CA ALA A 67 -15.89 -0.23 -20.33
C ALA A 67 -14.81 -1.21 -20.83
N ASP A 68 -13.99 -0.80 -21.80
CA ASP A 68 -12.91 -1.61 -22.36
C ASP A 68 -11.79 -1.93 -21.34
N PHE A 69 -11.63 -1.11 -20.31
CA PHE A 69 -10.58 -1.25 -19.30
C PHE A 69 -11.06 -1.82 -17.97
N VAL A 70 -12.33 -2.17 -17.85
CA VAL A 70 -12.90 -2.74 -16.62
C VAL A 70 -12.15 -4.02 -16.19
N GLY A 71 -11.88 -4.93 -17.11
CA GLY A 71 -11.15 -6.17 -16.81
C GLY A 71 -9.76 -5.92 -16.22
N PRO A 72 -8.86 -5.19 -16.89
CA PRO A 72 -7.54 -4.85 -16.37
C PRO A 72 -7.58 -4.09 -15.03
N VAL A 73 -8.50 -3.14 -14.86
CA VAL A 73 -8.67 -2.38 -13.62
C VAL A 73 -9.13 -3.29 -12.49
N MET A 74 -10.09 -4.17 -12.72
CA MET A 74 -10.54 -5.14 -11.71
C MET A 74 -9.41 -6.08 -11.29
N SER A 75 -8.63 -6.59 -12.24
CA SER A 75 -7.49 -7.45 -11.95
C SER A 75 -6.45 -6.75 -11.09
N LEU A 76 -6.15 -5.49 -11.37
CA LEU A 76 -5.25 -4.68 -10.55
C LEU A 76 -5.77 -4.52 -9.12
N CYS A 77 -7.05 -4.19 -8.95
CA CYS A 77 -7.65 -3.99 -7.64
C CYS A 77 -7.67 -5.28 -6.82
N ILE A 78 -7.95 -6.42 -7.45
CA ILE A 78 -7.91 -7.74 -6.79
C ILE A 78 -6.49 -8.10 -6.37
N GLU A 79 -5.49 -7.84 -7.21
CA GLU A 79 -4.07 -8.02 -6.87
C GLU A 79 -3.67 -7.20 -5.65
N LYS A 80 -4.25 -6.02 -5.49
CA LYS A 80 -4.05 -5.12 -4.34
C LYS A 80 -5.01 -5.39 -3.17
N ARG A 81 -5.52 -6.59 -3.05
CA ARG A 81 -6.43 -7.05 -1.98
C ARG A 81 -7.76 -6.28 -1.92
N GLY A 82 -8.16 -5.66 -3.02
CA GLY A 82 -9.42 -4.96 -3.11
C GLY A 82 -10.60 -5.91 -3.22
N GLN A 83 -11.71 -5.54 -2.58
CA GLN A 83 -12.99 -6.26 -2.67
C GLN A 83 -14.00 -5.37 -3.38
N ILE A 84 -14.55 -5.86 -4.49
CA ILE A 84 -15.57 -5.12 -5.21
C ILE A 84 -16.86 -5.02 -4.38
N THR A 85 -17.36 -3.80 -4.23
CA THR A 85 -18.62 -3.52 -3.52
C THR A 85 -19.74 -3.14 -4.45
N ASN A 86 -19.42 -2.46 -5.56
CA ASN A 86 -20.42 -2.05 -6.53
C ASN A 86 -19.79 -1.84 -7.92
N GLN A 87 -20.62 -2.01 -8.95
CA GLN A 87 -20.29 -1.71 -10.34
C GLN A 87 -21.50 -1.06 -10.99
N THR A 88 -21.35 0.18 -11.47
CA THR A 88 -22.43 0.94 -12.06
C THR A 88 -22.00 1.49 -13.42
N TYR A 89 -22.82 1.25 -14.45
CA TYR A 89 -22.63 1.87 -15.75
C TYR A 89 -23.24 3.27 -15.74
N LEU A 90 -22.37 4.29 -15.82
CA LEU A 90 -22.81 5.70 -15.92
C LEU A 90 -23.31 6.01 -17.31
N THR A 91 -22.65 5.46 -18.32
CA THR A 91 -23.06 5.44 -19.73
C THR A 91 -22.71 4.06 -20.30
N PRO A 92 -23.15 3.70 -21.53
CA PRO A 92 -22.75 2.44 -22.15
C PRO A 92 -21.22 2.25 -22.27
N GLU A 93 -20.47 3.36 -22.28
CA GLU A 93 -19.01 3.36 -22.45
C GLU A 93 -18.23 3.62 -21.15
N ARG A 94 -18.90 4.11 -20.08
CA ARG A 94 -18.24 4.47 -18.81
C ARG A 94 -18.82 3.71 -17.64
N VAL A 95 -17.93 3.17 -16.83
CA VAL A 95 -18.25 2.34 -15.66
C VAL A 95 -17.61 2.93 -14.42
N GLU A 96 -18.36 2.99 -13.34
CA GLU A 96 -17.87 3.27 -11.99
C GLU A 96 -17.72 1.97 -11.22
N LEU A 97 -16.52 1.72 -10.71
CA LEU A 97 -16.19 0.58 -9.87
C LEU A 97 -15.92 1.06 -8.44
N SER A 98 -16.57 0.44 -7.48
CA SER A 98 -16.34 0.72 -6.06
C SER A 98 -15.67 -0.49 -5.41
N PHE A 99 -14.56 -0.24 -4.70
CA PHE A 99 -13.81 -1.25 -3.99
C PHE A 99 -13.55 -0.83 -2.55
N ASP A 100 -13.52 -1.80 -1.64
CA ASP A 100 -12.93 -1.64 -0.33
C ASP A 100 -11.49 -2.16 -0.41
N MET A 101 -10.53 -1.29 -0.13
CA MET A 101 -9.10 -1.59 -0.29
C MET A 101 -8.30 -1.15 0.92
N PRO A 102 -7.22 -1.88 1.27
CA PRO A 102 -6.27 -1.41 2.27
C PRO A 102 -5.54 -0.16 1.79
N LEU A 103 -5.44 0.85 2.64
CA LEU A 103 -4.72 2.09 2.32
C LEU A 103 -3.25 1.84 1.98
N ALA A 104 -2.60 0.89 2.66
CA ALA A 104 -1.21 0.54 2.41
C ALA A 104 -0.91 0.11 0.97
N GLU A 105 -1.86 -0.52 0.30
CA GLU A 105 -1.71 -0.96 -1.09
C GLU A 105 -1.82 0.20 -2.10
N ILE A 106 -2.39 1.33 -1.69
CA ILE A 106 -2.64 2.50 -2.55
C ILE A 106 -1.47 3.49 -2.51
N VAL A 107 -0.81 3.63 -1.37
CA VAL A 107 0.25 4.63 -1.19
C VAL A 107 1.54 4.33 -1.97
N PHE A 108 1.72 3.13 -2.46
CA PHE A 108 2.88 2.76 -3.29
C PHE A 108 2.67 3.12 -4.77
N ASP A 109 2.54 2.14 -5.61
CA ASP A 109 2.52 2.27 -7.07
C ASP A 109 1.12 2.12 -7.71
N PHE A 110 0.07 2.02 -6.89
CA PHE A 110 -1.30 1.76 -7.36
C PHE A 110 -1.76 2.77 -8.41
N TYR A 111 -1.56 4.05 -8.15
CA TYR A 111 -2.02 5.11 -9.04
C TYR A 111 -1.30 5.06 -10.41
N ASP A 112 0.00 4.83 -10.40
CA ASP A 112 0.79 4.70 -11.62
C ASP A 112 0.39 3.46 -12.43
N ARG A 113 0.16 2.35 -11.76
CA ARG A 113 -0.33 1.12 -12.40
C ARG A 113 -1.74 1.28 -12.93
N LEU A 114 -2.61 1.99 -12.20
CA LEU A 114 -3.97 2.29 -12.66
C LEU A 114 -3.95 3.12 -13.95
N LYS A 115 -3.12 4.13 -14.03
CA LYS A 115 -2.92 4.92 -15.26
C LYS A 115 -2.43 4.05 -16.42
N THR A 116 -1.49 3.16 -16.16
CA THR A 116 -0.92 2.28 -17.18
C THR A 116 -1.96 1.30 -17.73
N VAL A 117 -2.71 0.60 -16.88
CA VAL A 117 -3.70 -0.40 -17.31
C VAL A 117 -4.93 0.21 -17.96
N SER A 118 -5.24 1.47 -17.65
CA SER A 118 -6.36 2.22 -18.23
C SER A 118 -5.96 3.18 -19.36
N LYS A 119 -4.68 3.20 -19.73
CA LYS A 119 -4.11 4.13 -20.72
C LYS A 119 -4.46 5.61 -20.44
N GLY A 120 -4.52 5.98 -19.17
CA GLY A 120 -4.85 7.33 -18.73
C GLY A 120 -6.35 7.65 -18.67
N TYR A 121 -7.24 6.71 -18.97
CA TYR A 121 -8.70 6.90 -18.98
C TYR A 121 -9.42 6.59 -17.67
N ALA A 122 -8.69 6.27 -16.61
CA ALA A 122 -9.27 6.07 -15.29
C ALA A 122 -9.14 7.31 -14.42
N SER A 123 -10.21 7.67 -13.74
CA SER A 123 -10.17 8.59 -12.60
C SER A 123 -10.36 7.83 -11.32
N PHE A 124 -9.66 8.25 -10.28
CA PHE A 124 -9.61 7.58 -8.98
C PHE A 124 -9.89 8.56 -7.86
N ASP A 125 -10.79 8.18 -6.97
CA ASP A 125 -11.08 8.89 -5.73
C ASP A 125 -11.25 7.89 -4.59
N TYR A 126 -10.97 8.30 -3.36
CA TYR A 126 -11.10 7.44 -2.20
C TYR A 126 -11.51 8.18 -0.94
N ALA A 127 -12.13 7.47 -0.01
CA ALA A 127 -12.50 7.97 1.30
C ALA A 127 -12.20 6.92 2.38
N PRO A 128 -11.74 7.33 3.58
CA PRO A 128 -11.53 6.40 4.68
C PRO A 128 -12.85 5.76 5.12
N ILE A 129 -12.83 4.45 5.41
CA ILE A 129 -13.98 3.70 5.91
C ILE A 129 -13.72 3.02 7.26
N GLY A 130 -12.54 3.23 7.87
CA GLY A 130 -12.19 2.69 9.18
C GLY A 130 -11.09 1.65 9.12
N MET A 131 -10.91 0.95 10.24
CA MET A 131 -9.89 -0.06 10.43
C MET A 131 -10.49 -1.46 10.29
N ARG A 132 -9.74 -2.38 9.70
CA ARG A 132 -10.12 -3.79 9.58
C ARG A 132 -8.95 -4.70 9.94
N ALA A 133 -9.24 -5.83 10.57
CA ALA A 133 -8.24 -6.83 10.90
C ALA A 133 -7.63 -7.45 9.65
N SER A 134 -6.31 -7.60 9.64
CA SER A 134 -5.55 -8.18 8.53
C SER A 134 -4.40 -9.03 9.02
N HIS A 135 -3.97 -9.98 8.20
CA HIS A 135 -2.80 -10.82 8.47
C HIS A 135 -1.53 -10.10 8.00
N LEU A 136 -0.99 -9.24 8.87
CA LEU A 136 0.24 -8.52 8.63
C LEU A 136 1.41 -9.20 9.32
N VAL A 137 2.55 -9.21 8.65
CA VAL A 137 3.81 -9.72 9.18
C VAL A 137 4.90 -8.66 9.06
N LYS A 138 5.81 -8.66 10.03
CA LYS A 138 7.00 -7.83 9.99
C LYS A 138 8.07 -8.56 9.17
N VAL A 139 8.58 -7.89 8.16
CA VAL A 139 9.71 -8.37 7.36
C VAL A 139 10.95 -7.57 7.72
N ASP A 140 11.93 -8.24 8.27
CA ASP A 140 13.24 -7.67 8.62
C ASP A 140 14.26 -7.96 7.53
N VAL A 141 15.06 -6.96 7.20
CA VAL A 141 16.19 -7.10 6.30
C VAL A 141 17.46 -7.27 7.11
N LEU A 142 18.19 -8.35 6.87
CA LEU A 142 19.45 -8.65 7.52
C LEU A 142 20.62 -8.34 6.59
N LEU A 143 21.57 -7.53 7.07
CA LEU A 143 22.85 -7.30 6.42
C LEU A 143 23.95 -7.95 7.28
N ASN A 144 24.64 -8.93 6.71
CA ASN A 144 25.62 -9.74 7.45
C ASN A 144 25.07 -10.35 8.76
N GLY A 145 23.79 -10.77 8.74
CA GLY A 145 23.10 -11.33 9.90
C GLY A 145 22.57 -10.32 10.91
N ASN A 146 22.81 -9.03 10.73
CA ASN A 146 22.31 -7.98 11.60
C ASN A 146 21.04 -7.32 11.02
N THR A 147 20.04 -7.14 11.86
CA THR A 147 18.79 -6.46 11.48
C THR A 147 19.03 -4.98 11.22
N VAL A 148 18.50 -4.48 10.11
CA VAL A 148 18.51 -3.05 9.77
C VAL A 148 17.08 -2.51 9.91
N ASP A 149 16.80 -1.81 11.00
CA ASP A 149 15.45 -1.33 11.32
C ASP A 149 14.87 -0.38 10.25
N ALA A 150 15.72 0.43 9.62
CA ALA A 150 15.30 1.34 8.56
C ALA A 150 14.73 0.63 7.31
N LEU A 151 15.06 -0.64 7.11
CA LEU A 151 14.62 -1.47 5.98
C LEU A 151 13.47 -2.43 6.36
N SER A 152 13.07 -2.49 7.63
CA SER A 152 11.95 -3.32 8.08
C SER A 152 10.63 -2.80 7.53
N ALA A 153 9.71 -3.70 7.18
CA ALA A 153 8.41 -3.35 6.64
C ALA A 153 7.30 -4.24 7.20
N LEU A 154 6.10 -3.68 7.34
CA LEU A 154 4.88 -4.42 7.62
C LEU A 154 4.20 -4.75 6.31
N LEU A 155 4.06 -6.04 6.00
CA LEU A 155 3.49 -6.54 4.77
C LEU A 155 2.39 -7.56 5.06
N HIS A 156 1.41 -7.65 4.16
CA HIS A 156 0.44 -8.72 4.22
C HIS A 156 1.13 -10.07 4.01
N LYS A 157 0.73 -11.08 4.77
CA LYS A 157 1.36 -12.41 4.77
C LYS A 157 1.51 -12.99 3.36
N ASP A 158 0.50 -12.84 2.53
CA ASP A 158 0.49 -13.41 1.18
C ASP A 158 1.50 -12.75 0.23
N ASN A 159 1.82 -11.48 0.48
CA ASN A 159 2.75 -10.69 -0.35
C ASN A 159 4.15 -10.59 0.25
N ALA A 160 4.34 -10.98 1.51
CA ALA A 160 5.57 -10.75 2.25
C ALA A 160 6.79 -11.40 1.59
N TYR A 161 6.66 -12.64 1.13
CA TYR A 161 7.76 -13.36 0.50
C TYR A 161 8.20 -12.71 -0.82
N ASP A 162 7.27 -12.41 -1.71
CA ASP A 162 7.57 -11.85 -3.03
C ASP A 162 8.17 -10.45 -2.94
N ILE A 163 7.61 -9.60 -2.08
CA ILE A 163 8.10 -8.24 -1.84
C ILE A 163 9.48 -8.29 -1.16
N GLY A 164 9.65 -9.14 -0.16
CA GLY A 164 10.93 -9.34 0.52
C GLY A 164 12.03 -9.81 -0.42
N LYS A 165 11.72 -10.76 -1.29
CA LYS A 165 12.64 -11.24 -2.31
C LYS A 165 13.07 -10.15 -3.29
N LYS A 166 12.11 -9.40 -3.82
CA LYS A 166 12.40 -8.26 -4.72
C LYS A 166 13.25 -7.18 -4.04
N MET A 167 12.99 -6.92 -2.77
CA MET A 167 13.78 -5.97 -1.97
C MET A 167 15.22 -6.45 -1.81
N CYS A 168 15.44 -7.72 -1.49
CA CYS A 168 16.76 -8.31 -1.37
C CYS A 168 17.54 -8.29 -2.68
N GLU A 169 16.90 -8.57 -3.80
CA GLU A 169 17.51 -8.52 -5.14
C GLU A 169 18.00 -7.11 -5.47
N LYS A 170 17.17 -6.09 -5.24
CA LYS A 170 17.57 -4.69 -5.43
C LYS A 170 18.71 -4.25 -4.52
N LEU A 171 18.66 -4.63 -3.25
CA LEU A 171 19.72 -4.29 -2.29
C LEU A 171 21.06 -4.96 -2.65
N LYS A 172 21.02 -6.19 -3.15
CA LYS A 172 22.22 -6.90 -3.62
C LYS A 172 22.91 -6.18 -4.78
N GLU A 173 22.15 -5.54 -5.65
CA GLU A 173 22.68 -4.76 -6.77
C GLU A 173 23.26 -3.41 -6.33
N LEU A 174 22.65 -2.78 -5.32
CA LEU A 174 22.98 -1.43 -4.88
C LEU A 174 24.07 -1.36 -3.82
N ILE A 175 24.22 -2.41 -3.01
CA ILE A 175 25.22 -2.46 -1.92
C ILE A 175 26.53 -3.04 -2.47
N PRO A 176 27.63 -2.26 -2.43
CA PRO A 176 28.95 -2.77 -2.83
C PRO A 176 29.42 -3.89 -1.88
N ARG A 177 30.11 -4.86 -2.42
CA ARG A 177 30.73 -5.94 -1.66
C ARG A 177 32.00 -5.47 -0.95
#